data_80d96fe9364e6f7e786bb19d40d3d8c9
#
_entry.id   80d96fe9364e6f7e786bb19d40d3d8c9
#
_cell.length_a   1.000
_cell.length_b   1.000
_cell.length_c   1.000
_cell.angle_alpha   90.00
_cell.angle_beta   90.00
_cell.angle_gamma   90.00
#
_symmetry.space_group_name_H-M   'P 1'
#
loop_
_entity.id
_entity.type
_entity.pdbx_description
1 polymer ?
#
loop_
_entity_poly.entity_id
_entity_poly.type
_entity_poly.pdbx_seq_one_letter_code
_entity_poly.pdbx_strand_id
1 'polypeptide(L)'
;EHATIVDLLRNDMSLVAKNITLKRYQIYEELTAHKKITGQMSSWIQGDLPTNYRSQIGDIIYKMLPAGSISGAPKPKTTALIKDIEKKPRGYYTGISGYFDGDNLDSAVLIRFLEADGSYRCGGGITHKSVLTSEYQELIQKIYVPIF
;
A
#
# COMPACT_ATOMS: atom_id res chain seq x y z
N GLU A 1 -11.55 6.91 -6.33
CA GLU A 1 -10.62 5.90 -5.79
C GLU A 1 -9.68 6.50 -4.75
N HIS A 2 -8.90 7.55 -5.08
CA HIS A 2 -7.93 8.16 -4.17
C HIS A 2 -8.52 8.59 -2.81
N ALA A 3 -9.70 9.22 -2.80
CA ALA A 3 -10.39 9.61 -1.57
C ALA A 3 -10.73 8.39 -0.69
N THR A 4 -11.16 7.30 -1.30
CA THR A 4 -11.46 6.05 -0.59
C THR A 4 -10.19 5.47 0.06
N ILE A 5 -9.07 5.45 -0.66
CA ILE A 5 -7.79 4.98 -0.14
C ILE A 5 -7.32 5.84 1.04
N VAL A 6 -7.42 7.16 0.93
CA VAL A 6 -7.08 8.09 2.02
C VAL A 6 -7.92 7.81 3.26
N ASP A 7 -9.23 7.57 3.10
CA ASP A 7 -10.11 7.28 4.22
C ASP A 7 -9.82 5.93 4.88
N LEU A 8 -9.52 4.90 4.08
CA LEU A 8 -9.10 3.60 4.58
C LEU A 8 -7.79 3.68 5.38
N LEU A 9 -6.81 4.44 4.90
CA LEU A 9 -5.54 4.62 5.62
C LEU A 9 -5.71 5.44 6.90
N ARG A 10 -6.57 6.46 6.91
CA ARG A 10 -6.93 7.20 8.13
C ARG A 10 -7.57 6.28 9.17
N ASN A 11 -8.45 5.38 8.72
CA ASN A 11 -9.06 4.39 9.60
C ASN A 11 -8.02 3.40 10.16
N ASP A 12 -7.12 2.89 9.33
CA ASP A 12 -6.02 2.02 9.80
C ASP A 12 -5.14 2.74 10.83
N MET A 13 -4.75 3.98 10.57
CA MET A 13 -3.97 4.80 11.50
C MET A 13 -4.70 5.05 12.83
N SER A 14 -6.02 5.16 12.83
CA SER A 14 -6.82 5.38 14.04
C SER A 14 -6.73 4.22 15.05
N LEU A 15 -6.32 3.03 14.61
CA LEU A 15 -6.11 1.87 15.47
C LEU A 15 -4.84 2.00 16.33
N VAL A 16 -3.91 2.85 15.94
CA VAL A 16 -2.56 2.92 16.54
C VAL A 16 -2.12 4.35 16.91
N ALA A 17 -2.81 5.37 16.45
CA ALA A 17 -2.45 6.76 16.63
C ALA A 17 -3.67 7.62 16.98
N LYS A 18 -3.41 8.81 17.54
CA LYS A 18 -4.43 9.83 17.85
C LYS A 18 -4.25 11.05 16.95
N ASN A 19 -5.21 11.98 17.00
CA ASN A 19 -5.15 13.26 16.29
C ASN A 19 -4.85 13.11 14.78
N ILE A 20 -5.51 12.14 14.14
CA ILE A 20 -5.30 11.86 12.72
C ILE A 20 -5.75 13.06 11.88
N THR A 21 -4.83 13.62 11.12
CA THR A 21 -5.05 14.78 10.27
C THR A 21 -4.57 14.54 8.84
N LEU A 22 -5.30 15.06 7.88
CA LEU A 22 -4.90 15.09 6.48
C LEU A 22 -4.12 16.39 6.23
N LYS A 23 -2.80 16.30 6.14
CA LYS A 23 -1.91 17.45 5.98
C LYS A 23 -1.90 18.01 4.57
N ARG A 24 -1.92 17.11 3.59
CA ARG A 24 -1.99 17.47 2.16
C ARG A 24 -2.87 16.46 1.44
N TYR A 25 -3.64 16.94 0.49
CA TYR A 25 -4.57 16.12 -0.27
C TYR A 25 -4.37 16.30 -1.77
N GLN A 26 -4.29 15.18 -2.49
CA GLN A 26 -4.15 15.14 -3.95
C GLN A 26 -2.99 15.99 -4.48
N ILE A 27 -1.79 15.75 -3.96
CA ILE A 27 -0.56 16.34 -4.49
C ILE A 27 -0.21 15.58 -5.76
N TYR A 28 -0.10 16.30 -6.87
CA TYR A 28 0.41 15.72 -8.11
C TYR A 28 1.93 15.83 -8.15
N GLU A 29 2.59 14.70 -8.36
CA GLU A 29 4.04 14.61 -8.46
C GLU A 29 4.43 13.94 -9.77
N GLU A 30 5.36 14.54 -10.50
CA GLU A 30 5.92 13.94 -11.71
C GLU A 30 7.13 13.08 -11.35
N LEU A 31 7.07 11.83 -11.72
CA LEU A 31 8.17 10.88 -11.54
C LEU A 31 8.78 10.57 -12.91
N THR A 32 10.07 10.85 -13.06
CA THR A 32 10.81 10.49 -14.27
C THR A 32 11.48 9.14 -14.07
N ALA A 33 11.07 8.14 -14.83
CA ALA A 33 11.69 6.82 -14.84
C ALA A 33 11.95 6.37 -16.29
N HIS A 34 13.19 6.06 -16.63
CA HIS A 34 13.62 5.55 -17.94
C HIS A 34 12.97 6.28 -19.14
N LYS A 35 13.16 7.59 -19.21
CA LYS A 35 12.65 8.43 -20.32
C LYS A 35 11.11 8.52 -20.40
N LYS A 36 10.39 8.03 -19.40
CA LYS A 36 8.94 8.23 -19.27
C LYS A 36 8.67 9.14 -18.06
N ILE A 37 7.78 10.09 -18.27
CA ILE A 37 7.21 10.90 -17.17
C ILE A 37 5.91 10.23 -16.77
N THR A 38 5.79 9.89 -15.50
CA THR A 38 4.59 9.29 -14.93
C THR A 38 4.09 10.20 -13.81
N GLY A 39 2.80 10.54 -13.84
CA GLY A 39 2.17 11.29 -12.76
C GLY A 39 1.78 10.39 -11.61
N GLN A 40 2.07 10.81 -10.39
CA GLN A 40 1.62 10.16 -9.16
C GLN A 40 0.76 11.13 -8.37
N MET A 41 -0.38 10.63 -7.86
CA MET A 41 -1.23 11.37 -6.94
C MET A 41 -0.96 10.90 -5.52
N SER A 42 -0.52 11.82 -4.65
CA SER A 42 -0.16 11.54 -3.25
C SER A 42 -1.03 12.31 -2.27
N SER A 43 -1.14 11.81 -1.05
CA SER A 43 -1.72 12.54 0.10
C SER A 43 -0.91 12.24 1.35
N TRP A 44 -0.83 13.21 2.26
CA TRP A 44 -0.10 13.07 3.51
C TRP A 44 -1.06 13.03 4.69
N ILE A 45 -1.01 11.93 5.42
CA ILE A 45 -1.79 11.70 6.63
C ILE A 45 -0.82 11.63 7.80
N GLN A 46 -1.13 12.33 8.87
CA GLN A 46 -0.33 12.37 10.09
C GLN A 46 -1.19 12.01 11.30
N GLY A 47 -0.58 11.34 12.27
CA GLY A 47 -1.16 11.06 13.58
C GLY A 47 -0.09 10.98 14.65
N ASP A 48 -0.50 11.12 15.91
CA ASP A 48 0.38 11.06 17.07
C ASP A 48 0.45 9.64 17.60
N LEU A 49 1.62 9.03 17.58
CA LEU A 49 1.87 7.73 18.19
C LEU A 49 1.91 7.81 19.71
N PRO A 50 1.63 6.70 20.43
CA PRO A 50 1.79 6.65 21.88
C PRO A 50 3.27 6.87 22.28
N THR A 51 3.52 7.39 23.49
CA THR A 51 4.88 7.73 23.97
C THR A 51 5.83 6.53 24.04
N ASN A 52 5.27 5.32 24.19
CA ASN A 52 6.03 4.07 24.24
C ASN A 52 6.12 3.35 22.87
N TYR A 53 5.88 4.06 21.75
CA TYR A 53 5.83 3.46 20.40
C TYR A 53 7.08 2.67 20.03
N ARG A 54 8.26 3.08 20.53
CA ARG A 54 9.54 2.42 20.20
C ARG A 54 9.55 0.94 20.60
N SER A 55 9.01 0.63 21.77
CA SER A 55 8.91 -0.77 22.27
C SER A 55 7.75 -1.56 21.64
N GLN A 56 6.86 -0.89 20.89
CA GLN A 56 5.65 -1.48 20.31
C GLN A 56 5.59 -1.32 18.77
N ILE A 57 6.71 -0.97 18.15
CA ILE A 57 6.71 -0.67 16.72
C ILE A 57 6.19 -1.83 15.86
N GLY A 58 6.53 -3.06 16.23
CA GLY A 58 6.03 -4.27 15.56
C GLY A 58 4.52 -4.44 15.67
N ASP A 59 3.97 -4.21 16.87
CA ASP A 59 2.52 -4.30 17.11
C ASP A 59 1.76 -3.19 16.37
N ILE A 60 2.33 -1.99 16.32
CA ILE A 60 1.77 -0.85 15.58
C ILE A 60 1.65 -1.20 14.10
N ILE A 61 2.73 -1.71 13.50
CA ILE A 61 2.73 -2.14 12.10
C ILE A 61 1.72 -3.27 11.89
N TYR A 62 1.74 -4.28 12.74
CA TYR A 62 0.88 -5.45 12.62
C TYR A 62 -0.61 -5.09 12.64
N LYS A 63 -1.02 -4.15 13.50
CA LYS A 63 -2.41 -3.68 13.58
C LYS A 63 -2.87 -2.95 12.32
N MET A 64 -1.96 -2.30 11.60
CA MET A 64 -2.27 -1.60 10.35
C MET A 64 -2.35 -2.55 9.15
N LEU A 65 -1.80 -3.76 9.25
CA LEU A 65 -1.76 -4.74 8.15
C LEU A 65 -3.01 -5.63 8.09
N PRO A 66 -3.34 -6.14 6.88
CA PRO A 66 -2.86 -5.64 5.61
C PRO A 66 -3.31 -4.18 5.37
N ALA A 67 -2.48 -3.39 4.70
CA ALA A 67 -2.79 -1.99 4.45
C ALA A 67 -4.16 -1.83 3.75
N GLY A 68 -4.94 -0.84 4.16
CA GLY A 68 -6.28 -0.60 3.61
C GLY A 68 -6.28 -0.37 2.10
N SER A 69 -5.22 0.26 1.57
CA SER A 69 -5.01 0.44 0.12
C SER A 69 -4.83 -0.88 -0.65
N ILE A 70 -4.43 -1.95 0.03
CA ILE A 70 -4.24 -3.29 -0.55
C ILE A 70 -5.47 -4.16 -0.36
N SER A 71 -6.05 -4.13 0.83
CA SER A 71 -7.15 -5.00 1.19
C SER A 71 -8.52 -4.47 0.76
N GLY A 72 -8.69 -3.15 0.70
CA GLY A 72 -10.01 -2.54 0.55
C GLY A 72 -10.85 -2.64 1.84
N ALA A 73 -12.15 -2.41 1.75
CA ALA A 73 -13.09 -2.44 2.87
C ALA A 73 -14.38 -3.21 2.53
N PRO A 74 -14.98 -3.89 3.52
CA PRO A 74 -14.51 -4.17 4.89
C PRO A 74 -13.33 -5.16 4.87
N LYS A 75 -12.25 -4.82 5.56
CA LYS A 75 -10.96 -5.56 5.52
C LYS A 75 -11.11 -7.09 5.75
N PRO A 76 -11.86 -7.59 6.75
CA PRO A 76 -11.99 -9.04 6.95
C PRO A 76 -12.64 -9.76 5.77
N LYS A 77 -13.66 -9.15 5.16
CA LYS A 77 -14.40 -9.74 4.03
C LYS A 77 -13.55 -9.75 2.76
N THR A 78 -12.90 -8.63 2.47
CA THR A 78 -12.09 -8.50 1.26
C THR A 78 -10.83 -9.36 1.31
N THR A 79 -10.17 -9.46 2.46
CA THR A 79 -9.01 -10.37 2.63
C THR A 79 -9.40 -11.84 2.49
N ALA A 80 -10.56 -12.25 3.01
CA ALA A 80 -11.07 -13.59 2.82
C ALA A 80 -11.35 -13.88 1.33
N LEU A 81 -11.95 -12.93 0.62
CA LEU A 81 -12.23 -13.04 -0.81
C LEU A 81 -10.95 -13.14 -1.64
N ILE A 82 -9.96 -12.28 -1.36
CA ILE A 82 -8.65 -12.31 -2.02
C ILE A 82 -7.99 -13.68 -1.83
N LYS A 83 -7.97 -14.20 -0.60
CA LYS A 83 -7.42 -15.52 -0.28
C LYS A 83 -8.12 -16.64 -1.06
N ASP A 84 -9.44 -16.57 -1.18
CA ASP A 84 -10.23 -17.57 -1.90
C ASP A 84 -10.00 -17.55 -3.42
N ILE A 85 -9.85 -16.35 -3.99
CA ILE A 85 -9.61 -16.17 -5.43
C ILE A 85 -8.17 -16.55 -5.80
N GLU A 86 -7.17 -16.03 -5.09
CA GLU A 86 -5.76 -16.22 -5.44
C GLU A 86 -5.26 -17.62 -5.14
N LYS A 87 -5.78 -18.28 -4.12
CA LYS A 87 -5.44 -19.67 -3.69
C LYS A 87 -3.95 -19.91 -3.43
N LYS A 88 -3.12 -18.87 -3.50
CA LYS A 88 -1.68 -18.92 -3.25
C LYS A 88 -1.30 -17.85 -2.24
N PRO A 89 -0.31 -18.12 -1.37
CA PRO A 89 0.20 -17.10 -0.48
C PRO A 89 0.93 -16.01 -1.28
N ARG A 90 0.78 -14.78 -0.83
CA ARG A 90 1.47 -13.62 -1.44
C ARG A 90 2.95 -13.53 -1.03
N GLY A 91 3.38 -14.26 0.00
CA GLY A 91 4.73 -14.13 0.54
C GLY A 91 5.01 -12.72 1.03
N TYR A 92 6.08 -12.13 0.56
CA TYR A 92 6.43 -10.74 0.86
C TYR A 92 5.60 -9.70 0.07
N TYR A 93 5.00 -10.09 -1.04
CA TYR A 93 4.19 -9.18 -1.85
C TYR A 93 2.99 -8.65 -1.05
N THR A 94 2.80 -7.35 -1.06
CA THR A 94 1.84 -6.59 -0.25
C THR A 94 2.10 -6.59 1.27
N GLY A 95 3.24 -7.13 1.69
CA GLY A 95 3.77 -6.97 3.03
C GLY A 95 4.42 -5.60 3.21
N ILE A 96 5.18 -5.47 4.28
CA ILE A 96 5.91 -4.25 4.60
C ILE A 96 7.41 -4.53 4.72
N SER A 97 8.24 -3.62 4.24
CA SER A 97 9.67 -3.61 4.50
C SER A 97 10.08 -2.24 4.98
N GLY A 98 11.09 -2.17 5.84
CA GLY A 98 11.56 -0.91 6.36
C GLY A 98 12.85 -1.04 7.16
N TYR A 99 13.36 0.12 7.56
CA TYR A 99 14.53 0.26 8.41
C TYR A 99 14.16 1.03 9.68
N PHE A 100 14.47 0.45 10.82
CA PHE A 100 14.25 1.05 12.13
C PHE A 100 15.59 1.32 12.80
N ASP A 101 15.88 2.58 13.11
CA ASP A 101 17.15 3.02 13.72
C ASP A 101 17.10 3.03 15.26
N GLY A 102 15.99 2.61 15.87
CA GLY A 102 15.73 2.66 17.31
C GLY A 102 14.76 3.77 17.73
N ASP A 103 14.66 4.80 16.92
CA ASP A 103 13.74 5.94 17.12
C ASP A 103 12.75 6.11 15.98
N ASN A 104 13.22 6.01 14.74
CA ASN A 104 12.45 6.24 13.55
C ASN A 104 12.33 4.98 12.70
N LEU A 105 11.17 4.76 12.13
CA LEU A 105 10.94 3.72 11.13
C LEU A 105 10.64 4.38 9.79
N ASP A 106 11.45 4.07 8.79
CA ASP A 106 11.12 4.32 7.40
C ASP A 106 10.68 3.00 6.76
N SER A 107 9.48 2.96 6.18
CA SER A 107 8.90 1.73 5.68
C SER A 107 7.97 1.96 4.50
N ALA A 108 7.83 0.93 3.68
CA ALA A 108 6.94 0.94 2.53
C ALA A 108 6.22 -0.41 2.36
N VAL A 109 5.04 -0.35 1.74
CA VAL A 109 4.34 -1.55 1.30
C VAL A 109 5.03 -2.09 0.06
N LEU A 110 5.33 -3.39 0.07
CA LEU A 110 6.01 -4.09 -1.02
C LEU A 110 5.04 -4.35 -2.17
N ILE A 111 5.07 -3.49 -3.16
CA ILE A 111 4.33 -3.61 -4.43
C ILE A 111 5.31 -3.59 -5.61
N ARG A 112 4.88 -4.05 -6.80
CA ARG A 112 5.77 -4.13 -7.98
C ARG A 112 7.04 -4.90 -7.64
N PHE A 113 6.84 -6.09 -7.14
CA PHE A 113 7.85 -6.89 -6.46
C PHE A 113 8.40 -7.97 -7.39
N LEU A 114 9.73 -8.06 -7.48
CA LEU A 114 10.42 -9.12 -8.20
C LEU A 114 10.86 -10.19 -7.20
N GLU A 115 10.37 -11.41 -7.37
CA GLU A 115 10.74 -12.54 -6.52
C GLU A 115 12.07 -13.16 -6.97
N ALA A 116 12.67 -13.95 -6.08
CA ALA A 116 13.97 -14.59 -6.35
C ALA A 116 13.93 -15.57 -7.54
N ASP A 117 12.76 -16.12 -7.86
CA ASP A 117 12.55 -17.00 -9.02
C ASP A 117 12.34 -16.24 -10.34
N GLY A 118 12.41 -14.91 -10.33
CA GLY A 118 12.19 -14.05 -11.48
C GLY A 118 10.71 -13.69 -11.73
N SER A 119 9.79 -14.16 -10.91
CA SER A 119 8.37 -13.79 -11.02
C SER A 119 8.17 -12.34 -10.61
N TYR A 120 7.46 -11.56 -11.44
CA TYR A 120 7.10 -10.18 -11.12
C TYR A 120 5.66 -10.10 -10.59
N ARG A 121 5.51 -9.55 -9.41
CA ARG A 121 4.21 -9.36 -8.74
C ARG A 121 3.74 -7.92 -8.85
N CYS A 122 2.58 -7.74 -9.46
CA CYS A 122 1.87 -6.47 -9.48
C CYS A 122 0.38 -6.69 -9.26
N GLY A 123 -0.36 -5.63 -8.95
CA GLY A 123 -1.79 -5.69 -8.70
C GLY A 123 -2.47 -4.35 -8.96
N GLY A 124 -3.77 -4.39 -9.04
CA GLY A 124 -4.66 -3.23 -9.17
C GLY A 124 -5.83 -3.32 -8.21
N GLY A 125 -6.50 -2.19 -7.96
CA GLY A 125 -7.71 -2.12 -7.16
C GLY A 125 -8.93 -2.50 -8.00
N ILE A 126 -9.62 -3.57 -7.62
CA ILE A 126 -10.84 -4.02 -8.30
C ILE A 126 -12.07 -3.53 -7.55
N THR A 127 -12.96 -2.85 -8.24
CA THR A 127 -14.22 -2.34 -7.71
C THR A 127 -15.39 -2.82 -8.57
N HIS A 128 -16.62 -2.57 -8.13
CA HIS A 128 -17.82 -2.90 -8.91
C HIS A 128 -17.93 -2.12 -10.25
N LYS A 129 -17.14 -1.06 -10.41
CA LYS A 129 -17.05 -0.26 -11.66
C LYS A 129 -15.88 -0.67 -12.55
N SER A 130 -15.05 -1.58 -12.11
CA SER A 130 -13.90 -2.03 -12.87
C SER A 130 -14.31 -2.75 -14.16
N VAL A 131 -13.64 -2.41 -15.25
CA VAL A 131 -13.78 -3.07 -16.54
C VAL A 131 -12.56 -3.94 -16.79
N LEU A 132 -12.76 -5.24 -16.95
CA LEU A 132 -11.70 -6.26 -17.00
C LEU A 132 -10.56 -5.88 -17.96
N THR A 133 -10.89 -5.45 -19.16
CA THR A 133 -9.88 -5.08 -20.19
C THR A 133 -9.05 -3.86 -19.77
N SER A 134 -9.67 -2.87 -19.12
CA SER A 134 -8.99 -1.67 -18.64
C SER A 134 -8.05 -2.00 -17.47
N GLU A 135 -8.52 -2.78 -16.50
CA GLU A 135 -7.71 -3.23 -15.37
C GLU A 135 -6.51 -4.05 -15.82
N TYR A 136 -6.71 -4.95 -16.79
CA TYR A 136 -5.62 -5.74 -17.35
C TYR A 136 -4.58 -4.86 -18.06
N GLN A 137 -5.00 -3.89 -18.86
CA GLN A 137 -4.08 -2.94 -19.50
C GLN A 137 -3.31 -2.12 -18.47
N GLU A 138 -3.96 -1.69 -17.39
CA GLU A 138 -3.30 -0.99 -16.31
C GLU A 138 -2.22 -1.87 -15.63
N LEU A 139 -2.51 -3.16 -15.40
CA LEU A 139 -1.52 -4.11 -14.88
C LEU A 139 -0.29 -4.20 -15.79
N ILE A 140 -0.49 -4.33 -17.10
CA ILE A 140 0.61 -4.39 -18.08
C ILE A 140 1.44 -3.10 -18.04
N GLN A 141 0.82 -1.95 -17.95
CA GLN A 141 1.53 -0.66 -17.88
C GLN A 141 2.34 -0.50 -16.57
N LYS A 142 1.93 -1.17 -15.50
CA LYS A 142 2.63 -1.17 -14.22
C LYS A 142 3.85 -2.08 -14.19
N ILE A 143 4.05 -2.95 -15.18
CA ILE A 143 5.23 -3.81 -15.24
C ILE A 143 6.44 -2.97 -15.62
N TYR A 144 7.32 -2.83 -14.65
CA TYR A 144 8.56 -2.09 -14.81
C TYR A 144 9.66 -2.76 -13.99
N VAL A 145 10.66 -3.28 -14.67
CA VAL A 145 11.86 -3.85 -14.03
C VAL A 145 13.03 -2.94 -14.39
N PRO A 146 13.68 -2.29 -13.40
CA PRO A 146 14.88 -1.48 -13.65
C PRO A 146 16.05 -2.43 -13.98
N ILE A 147 16.22 -2.73 -15.25
CA ILE A 147 17.39 -3.47 -15.76
C ILE A 147 18.39 -2.40 -16.22
N PHE A 148 19.56 -2.38 -15.62
CA PHE A 148 20.68 -1.49 -15.94
C PHE A 148 21.64 -2.21 -16.84
#